data_afac978f40004dd0bd210c3169221e80
#
_entry.id   afac978f40004dd0bd210c3169221e80
#
_cell.length_a   1.000
_cell.length_b   1.000
_cell.length_c   1.000
_cell.angle_alpha   90.00
_cell.angle_beta   90.00
_cell.angle_gamma   90.00
#
_symmetry.space_group_name_H-M   'P 1'
#
loop_
_entity.id
_entity.type
_entity.pdbx_description
1 polymer ?
#
loop_
_entity_poly.entity_id
_entity_poly.type
_entity_poly.pdbx_seq_one_letter_code
_entity_poly.pdbx_strand_id
1 'polypeptide(L)'
;MNREQLKQQLVSEGFAHIYEWKDEPNVKYEEHAHKGKVSLYIISGSVTFSGDFNKTLVAGDRFDVPVGVKHSAIVGPEGCEYIVSEEIE
;
A
#
# COMPACT_ATOMS: atom_id res chain seq x y z
N MET A 1 -7.04 12.93 8.14
CA MET A 1 -8.33 12.32 7.71
C MET A 1 -8.52 11.00 8.46
N ASN A 2 -9.75 10.67 8.83
CA ASN A 2 -10.03 9.35 9.40
C ASN A 2 -10.15 8.29 8.30
N ARG A 3 -10.23 7.02 8.70
CA ARG A 3 -10.26 5.89 7.74
C ARG A 3 -11.42 5.99 6.76
N GLU A 4 -12.59 6.38 7.24
CA GLU A 4 -13.78 6.51 6.39
C GLU A 4 -13.58 7.58 5.32
N GLN A 5 -13.03 8.71 5.68
CA GLN A 5 -12.74 9.81 4.74
C GLN A 5 -11.71 9.38 3.70
N LEU A 6 -10.68 8.63 4.10
CA LEU A 6 -9.68 8.09 3.16
C LEU A 6 -10.32 7.14 2.16
N LYS A 7 -11.19 6.25 2.62
CA LYS A 7 -11.90 5.31 1.74
C LYS A 7 -12.82 6.06 0.76
N GLN A 8 -13.54 7.08 1.24
CA GLN A 8 -14.41 7.88 0.38
C GLN A 8 -13.62 8.61 -0.70
N GLN A 9 -12.45 9.13 -0.37
CA GLN A 9 -11.58 9.76 -1.34
C GLN A 9 -11.13 8.77 -2.41
N LEU A 10 -10.76 7.56 -2.01
CA LEU A 10 -10.35 6.52 -2.97
C LEU A 10 -11.49 6.11 -3.89
N VAL A 11 -12.71 6.01 -3.37
CA VAL A 11 -13.89 5.77 -4.20
C VAL A 11 -14.07 6.89 -5.24
N SER A 12 -13.91 8.14 -4.82
CA SER A 12 -14.04 9.29 -5.72
C SER A 12 -12.98 9.31 -6.81
N GLU A 13 -11.82 8.67 -6.56
CA GLU A 13 -10.74 8.54 -7.54
C GLU A 13 -10.95 7.38 -8.51
N GLY A 14 -12.00 6.58 -8.32
CA GLY A 14 -12.36 5.51 -9.24
C GLY A 14 -11.89 4.11 -8.86
N PHE A 15 -11.33 3.93 -7.67
CA PHE A 15 -10.94 2.60 -7.22
C PHE A 15 -12.17 1.75 -6.90
N ALA A 16 -12.20 0.52 -7.44
CA ALA A 16 -13.33 -0.38 -7.31
C ALA A 16 -13.21 -1.33 -6.12
N HIS A 17 -12.00 -1.59 -5.67
CA HIS A 17 -11.74 -2.54 -4.57
C HIS A 17 -10.91 -1.86 -3.49
N ILE A 18 -11.51 -1.61 -2.34
CA ILE A 18 -10.89 -0.88 -1.24
C ILE A 18 -11.08 -1.68 0.04
N TYR A 19 -9.97 -1.98 0.74
CA TYR A 19 -10.02 -2.76 1.96
C TYR A 19 -8.92 -2.35 2.93
N GLU A 20 -9.07 -2.77 4.19
CA GLU A 20 -8.05 -2.59 5.22
C GLU A 20 -7.24 -3.87 5.36
N TRP A 21 -5.95 -3.72 5.54
CA TRP A 21 -5.03 -4.84 5.70
C TRP A 21 -4.03 -4.55 6.80
N LYS A 22 -3.64 -5.60 7.51
CA LYS A 22 -2.64 -5.50 8.58
C LYS A 22 -1.62 -6.63 8.43
N ASP A 23 -0.36 -6.25 8.39
CA ASP A 23 0.76 -7.18 8.36
C ASP A 23 1.47 -7.24 9.71
N GLU A 24 1.89 -8.43 10.08
CA GLU A 24 2.73 -8.66 11.24
C GLU A 24 4.14 -8.08 11.03
N PRO A 25 4.90 -7.85 12.13
CA PRO A 25 6.27 -7.35 12.01
C PRO A 25 7.14 -8.24 11.12
N ASN A 26 7.97 -7.59 10.30
CA ASN A 26 9.00 -8.23 9.48
C ASN A 26 8.47 -9.16 8.37
N VAL A 27 7.20 -9.10 8.03
CA VAL A 27 6.65 -9.83 6.88
C VAL A 27 7.37 -9.38 5.61
N LYS A 28 7.73 -10.34 4.76
CA LYS A 28 8.40 -10.08 3.49
C LYS A 28 7.49 -10.46 2.34
N TYR A 29 7.43 -9.56 1.35
CA TYR A 29 6.78 -9.83 0.07
C TYR A 29 7.86 -9.97 -0.99
N GLU A 30 7.85 -11.11 -1.71
CA GLU A 30 8.79 -11.37 -2.78
C GLU A 30 8.54 -10.44 -3.97
N GLU A 31 9.53 -10.32 -4.84
CA GLU A 31 9.43 -9.46 -6.02
C GLU A 31 8.21 -9.82 -6.87
N HIS A 32 7.44 -8.81 -7.19
CA HIS A 32 6.25 -8.92 -8.03
C HIS A 32 5.94 -7.58 -8.68
N ALA A 33 5.01 -7.60 -9.64
CA ALA A 33 4.51 -6.39 -10.27
C ALA A 33 2.99 -6.46 -10.33
N HIS A 34 2.33 -5.30 -10.22
CA HIS A 34 0.88 -5.21 -10.32
C HIS A 34 0.48 -4.84 -11.75
N LYS A 35 -0.62 -5.42 -12.22
CA LYS A 35 -1.16 -5.14 -13.55
C LYS A 35 -2.07 -3.92 -13.57
N GLY A 36 -2.72 -3.62 -12.44
CA GLY A 36 -3.58 -2.46 -12.29
C GLY A 36 -3.04 -1.50 -11.25
N LYS A 37 -3.68 -0.34 -11.13
CA LYS A 37 -3.29 0.66 -10.13
C LYS A 37 -3.54 0.13 -8.73
N VAL A 38 -2.56 0.37 -7.85
CA VAL A 38 -2.67 0.09 -6.41
C VAL A 38 -2.26 1.33 -5.66
N SER A 39 -3.07 1.75 -4.69
CA SER A 39 -2.75 2.87 -3.83
C SER A 39 -2.79 2.40 -2.37
N LEU A 40 -1.83 2.87 -1.58
CA LEU A 40 -1.69 2.52 -0.18
C LEU A 40 -1.72 3.76 0.68
N TYR A 41 -2.56 3.75 1.72
CA TYR A 41 -2.47 4.69 2.83
C TYR A 41 -1.95 3.94 4.05
N ILE A 42 -0.89 4.43 4.66
CA ILE A 42 -0.32 3.81 5.85
C ILE A 42 -1.01 4.41 7.08
N ILE A 43 -1.64 3.54 7.85
CA ILE A 43 -2.37 3.93 9.07
C ILE A 43 -1.45 3.87 10.27
N SER A 44 -0.63 2.82 10.37
CA SER A 44 0.34 2.67 11.46
C SER A 44 1.52 1.80 11.00
N GLY A 45 2.64 1.91 11.69
CA GLY A 45 3.84 1.14 11.38
C GLY A 45 4.58 1.65 10.16
N SER A 46 5.26 0.74 9.46
CA SER A 46 6.06 1.08 8.29
C SER A 46 6.24 -0.10 7.35
N VAL A 47 6.54 0.22 6.09
CA VAL A 47 6.89 -0.77 5.06
C VAL A 47 7.92 -0.15 4.13
N THR A 48 8.92 -0.94 3.74
CA THR A 48 9.97 -0.52 2.82
C THR A 48 9.89 -1.32 1.54
N PHE A 49 9.74 -0.61 0.43
CA PHE A 49 9.79 -1.18 -0.92
C PHE A 49 11.20 -1.10 -1.48
N SER A 50 11.59 -2.13 -2.23
CA SER A 50 12.85 -2.15 -2.96
C SER A 50 12.66 -2.89 -4.29
N GLY A 51 13.68 -2.83 -5.15
CA GLY A 51 13.62 -3.37 -6.49
C GLY A 51 13.91 -2.28 -7.49
N ASP A 52 13.03 -2.12 -8.50
CA ASP A 52 13.19 -1.07 -9.51
C ASP A 52 12.92 0.33 -8.95
N PHE A 53 12.40 0.42 -7.73
CA PHE A 53 12.33 1.66 -6.96
C PHE A 53 12.54 1.34 -5.48
N ASN A 54 12.91 2.37 -4.70
CA ASN A 54 13.12 2.23 -3.25
C ASN A 54 12.31 3.30 -2.53
N LYS A 55 11.49 2.88 -1.57
CA LYS A 55 10.61 3.79 -0.83
C LYS A 55 10.26 3.23 0.52
N THR A 56 10.44 4.00 1.58
CA THR A 56 9.94 3.67 2.91
C THR A 56 8.71 4.51 3.21
N LEU A 57 7.63 3.85 3.60
CA LEU A 57 6.37 4.48 3.95
C LEU A 57 6.13 4.34 5.45
N VAL A 58 5.66 5.40 6.07
CA VAL A 58 5.32 5.43 7.49
C VAL A 58 3.89 5.95 7.67
N ALA A 59 3.37 5.88 8.89
CA ALA A 59 2.01 6.36 9.19
C ALA A 59 1.76 7.76 8.64
N GLY A 60 0.63 7.94 7.97
CA GLY A 60 0.26 9.19 7.32
C GLY A 60 0.66 9.28 5.85
N ASP A 61 1.51 8.41 5.36
CA ASP A 61 1.94 8.42 3.96
C ASP A 61 0.90 7.78 3.06
N ARG A 62 0.82 8.30 1.84
CA ARG A 62 0.13 7.66 0.73
C ARG A 62 1.16 7.35 -0.36
N PHE A 63 1.02 6.20 -0.99
CA PHE A 63 1.87 5.82 -2.11
C PHE A 63 1.05 5.12 -3.20
N ASP A 64 1.17 5.63 -4.41
CA ASP A 64 0.56 5.01 -5.59
C ASP A 64 1.62 4.13 -6.23
N VAL A 65 1.42 2.82 -6.16
CA VAL A 65 2.41 1.84 -6.63
C VAL A 65 2.47 1.88 -8.16
N PRO A 66 3.67 2.06 -8.75
CA PRO A 66 3.79 2.10 -10.21
C PRO A 66 3.34 0.79 -10.86
N VAL A 67 2.49 0.90 -11.88
CA VAL A 67 2.00 -0.25 -12.65
C VAL A 67 3.13 -0.88 -13.45
N GLY A 68 3.24 -2.21 -13.39
CA GLY A 68 4.21 -2.96 -14.19
C GLY A 68 5.65 -2.90 -13.70
N VAL A 69 5.91 -2.19 -12.61
CA VAL A 69 7.27 -2.04 -12.06
C VAL A 69 7.50 -3.10 -11.00
N LYS A 70 8.58 -3.85 -11.13
CA LYS A 70 8.92 -4.92 -10.19
C LYS A 70 9.41 -4.35 -8.87
N HIS A 71 8.87 -4.88 -7.79
CA HIS A 71 9.24 -4.47 -6.43
C HIS A 71 9.06 -5.61 -5.45
N SER A 72 9.79 -5.53 -4.35
CA SER A 72 9.62 -6.35 -3.16
C SER A 72 9.32 -5.43 -1.98
N ALA A 73 8.91 -6.00 -0.86
CA ALA A 73 8.60 -5.21 0.32
C ALA A 73 8.96 -5.95 1.60
N ILE A 74 9.36 -5.18 2.61
CA ILE A 74 9.60 -5.68 3.96
C ILE A 74 8.84 -4.78 4.93
N VAL A 75 7.98 -5.40 5.74
CA VAL A 75 7.25 -4.69 6.78
C VAL A 75 8.19 -4.41 7.94
N GLY A 76 8.06 -3.24 8.55
CA GLY A 76 8.92 -2.82 9.64
C GLY A 76 8.71 -3.61 10.94
N PRO A 77 9.51 -3.31 11.97
CA PRO A 77 9.51 -4.08 13.22
C PRO A 77 8.25 -3.93 14.07
N GLU A 78 7.41 -2.96 13.75
CA GLU A 78 6.13 -2.73 14.46
C GLU A 78 4.93 -3.23 13.66
N GLY A 79 5.16 -3.88 12.52
CA GLY A 79 4.09 -4.25 11.61
C GLY A 79 3.66 -3.08 10.75
N CYS A 80 2.55 -3.23 10.05
CA CYS A 80 1.99 -2.14 9.24
C CYS A 80 0.51 -2.34 9.02
N GLU A 81 -0.27 -1.29 9.22
CA GLU A 81 -1.69 -1.24 8.88
C GLU A 81 -1.91 -0.34 7.68
N TYR A 82 -2.71 -0.80 6.72
CA TYR A 82 -2.96 -0.06 5.48
C TYR A 82 -4.44 0.05 5.16
N ILE A 83 -4.77 1.08 4.39
CA ILE A 83 -5.93 1.04 3.51
C ILE A 83 -5.38 0.77 2.12
N VAL A 84 -5.81 -0.33 1.52
CA VAL A 84 -5.37 -0.75 0.19
C VAL A 84 -6.50 -0.49 -0.79
N SER A 85 -6.18 0.09 -1.94
CA SER A 85 -7.14 0.26 -3.02
C SER A 85 -6.56 -0.27 -4.32
N GLU A 86 -7.38 -1.01 -5.05
CA GLU A 86 -6.97 -1.68 -6.28
C GLU A 86 -7.95 -1.36 -7.40
N GLU A 87 -7.41 -1.21 -8.60
CA GLU A 87 -8.19 -1.15 -9.82
C GLU A 87 -8.48 -2.59 -10.25
N ILE A 88 -9.76 -2.90 -10.44
CA ILE A 88 -10.18 -4.22 -10.92
C ILE A 88 -10.25 -4.18 -12.44
N GLU A 89 -9.51 -5.08 -13.06
CA GLU A 89 -9.54 -5.24 -14.50
C GLU A 89 -10.67 -6.18 -14.95
#